data_e5cb9b8ef92dc0f5577eb1a22085bc46
#
_entry.id   e5cb9b8ef92dc0f5577eb1a22085bc46
#
_cell.length_a   1.000
_cell.length_b   1.000
_cell.length_c   1.000
_cell.angle_alpha   90.00
_cell.angle_beta   90.00
_cell.angle_gamma   90.00
#
_symmetry.space_group_name_H-M   'P 1'
#
loop_
_entity.id
_entity.type
_entity.pdbx_description
1 polymer ?
#
loop_
_entity_poly.entity_id
_entity_poly.type
_entity_poly.pdbx_seq_one_letter_code
_entity_poly.pdbx_strand_id
1 'polypeptide(L)'
;MDVEGFFASRGWLPAIDTWLMNDQPWQWSWYFAAHTLEMQYSLAIFSLVASVCLLLGLATPIASVISLLGLISTVNRAPLCVFGLDDVLGMISLSLAIGPCGAVWSLDRILLDRWFPNRRSLTPLGARASVRANVAVRLLQVHLCVLYGFAGTGKLLGGSWWEGTAIWGSVANSQYRTLDLTWLASHPLIVNAITLTALFWEVSYAALIWPRLTRPLVLIMAIFVHIGIGLVMGMLEFGLAMLAANIAFLLPLAASAQNPADPI
;
A
#
# COMPACT_ATOMS: atom_id res chain seq x y z
N MET A 1 -10.48 13.75 -8.34
CA MET A 1 -10.85 12.65 -9.25
C MET A 1 -11.82 13.23 -10.27
N ASP A 2 -11.50 13.20 -11.55
CA ASP A 2 -12.38 13.64 -12.63
C ASP A 2 -13.33 12.49 -13.00
N VAL A 3 -14.42 12.36 -12.25
CA VAL A 3 -15.41 11.28 -12.43
C VAL A 3 -16.10 11.42 -13.79
N GLU A 4 -16.38 12.64 -14.24
CA GLU A 4 -17.03 12.90 -15.51
C GLU A 4 -16.11 12.52 -16.69
N GLY A 5 -14.88 13.02 -16.67
CA GLY A 5 -13.90 12.76 -17.72
C GLY A 5 -13.57 11.26 -17.88
N PHE A 6 -13.55 10.50 -16.79
CA PHE A 6 -13.21 9.09 -16.83
C PHE A 6 -14.41 8.17 -16.96
N PHE A 7 -15.50 8.41 -16.22
CA PHE A 7 -16.54 7.40 -15.99
C PHE A 7 -17.86 7.69 -16.74
N ALA A 8 -18.06 8.89 -17.26
CA ALA A 8 -19.25 9.22 -18.05
C ALA A 8 -19.34 8.34 -19.32
N SER A 9 -20.55 8.25 -19.88
CA SER A 9 -20.80 7.47 -21.10
C SER A 9 -19.98 7.94 -22.32
N ARG A 10 -19.52 9.19 -22.30
CA ARG A 10 -18.60 9.78 -23.29
C ARG A 10 -17.21 10.05 -22.73
N GLY A 11 -16.91 9.53 -21.54
CA GLY A 11 -15.59 9.66 -20.92
C GLY A 11 -14.54 8.73 -21.55
N TRP A 12 -13.32 8.80 -21.01
CA TRP A 12 -12.17 8.00 -21.47
C TRP A 12 -12.37 6.49 -21.31
N LEU A 13 -13.15 6.07 -20.29
CA LEU A 13 -13.45 4.67 -19.99
C LEU A 13 -14.95 4.48 -19.78
N PRO A 14 -15.77 4.38 -20.84
CA PRO A 14 -17.19 4.06 -20.72
C PRO A 14 -17.41 2.76 -19.98
N ALA A 15 -18.50 2.65 -19.21
CA ALA A 15 -18.77 1.48 -18.38
C ALA A 15 -18.85 0.17 -19.18
N ILE A 16 -19.39 0.22 -20.39
CA ILE A 16 -19.53 -0.95 -21.27
C ILE A 16 -18.16 -1.46 -21.71
N ASP A 17 -17.24 -0.56 -22.10
CA ASP A 17 -15.91 -0.96 -22.56
C ASP A 17 -15.10 -1.56 -21.39
N THR A 18 -15.20 -0.98 -20.21
CA THR A 18 -14.55 -1.49 -19.01
C THR A 18 -15.13 -2.85 -18.62
N TRP A 19 -16.45 -3.02 -18.70
CA TRP A 19 -17.11 -4.28 -18.40
C TRP A 19 -16.66 -5.39 -19.39
N LEU A 20 -16.47 -5.06 -20.66
CA LEU A 20 -15.95 -5.99 -21.66
C LEU A 20 -14.47 -6.31 -21.47
N MET A 21 -13.69 -5.42 -20.87
CA MET A 21 -12.28 -5.66 -20.51
C MET A 21 -12.14 -6.58 -19.29
N ASN A 22 -13.16 -6.65 -18.43
CA ASN A 22 -13.15 -7.46 -17.23
C ASN A 22 -13.59 -8.89 -17.58
N ASP A 23 -12.63 -9.75 -17.96
CA ASP A 23 -12.88 -11.12 -18.38
C ASP A 23 -13.32 -12.08 -17.25
N GLN A 24 -13.20 -11.64 -16.00
CA GLN A 24 -13.36 -12.52 -14.84
C GLN A 24 -14.57 -12.11 -13.99
N PRO A 25 -15.40 -13.08 -13.53
CA PRO A 25 -16.62 -12.79 -12.77
C PRO A 25 -16.40 -12.13 -11.41
N TRP A 26 -15.18 -12.17 -10.87
CA TRP A 26 -14.83 -11.48 -9.61
C TRP A 26 -14.39 -10.02 -9.78
N GLN A 27 -14.18 -9.55 -11.02
CA GLN A 27 -13.86 -8.17 -11.34
C GLN A 27 -15.13 -7.33 -11.35
N TRP A 28 -15.74 -7.21 -10.18
CA TRP A 28 -16.95 -6.46 -10.00
C TRP A 28 -16.69 -5.02 -9.53
N SER A 29 -17.60 -4.11 -9.88
CA SER A 29 -17.59 -2.74 -9.41
C SER A 29 -19.04 -2.26 -9.19
N TRP A 30 -19.29 -1.57 -8.07
CA TRP A 30 -20.58 -0.91 -7.87
C TRP A 30 -20.84 0.21 -8.88
N TYR A 31 -19.80 0.76 -9.51
CA TYR A 31 -19.93 1.73 -10.59
C TYR A 31 -20.58 1.14 -11.85
N PHE A 32 -20.56 -0.15 -12.06
CA PHE A 32 -21.29 -0.78 -13.19
C PHE A 32 -22.80 -0.72 -13.02
N ALA A 33 -23.30 -0.61 -11.77
CA ALA A 33 -24.71 -0.40 -11.47
C ALA A 33 -25.12 1.09 -11.51
N ALA A 34 -24.16 2.00 -11.61
CA ALA A 34 -24.38 3.45 -11.61
C ALA A 34 -24.59 3.96 -13.04
N HIS A 35 -25.84 3.98 -13.50
CA HIS A 35 -26.17 4.34 -14.88
C HIS A 35 -26.18 5.86 -15.13
N THR A 36 -26.23 6.68 -14.09
CA THR A 36 -26.19 8.16 -14.21
C THR A 36 -24.92 8.72 -13.61
N LEU A 37 -24.50 9.88 -14.11
CA LEU A 37 -23.32 10.58 -13.59
C LEU A 37 -23.51 10.96 -12.10
N GLU A 38 -24.71 11.34 -11.70
CA GLU A 38 -25.05 11.66 -10.31
C GLU A 38 -24.87 10.45 -9.37
N MET A 39 -25.26 9.25 -9.82
CA MET A 39 -25.01 8.02 -9.06
C MET A 39 -23.52 7.74 -8.93
N GLN A 40 -22.73 7.95 -9.98
CA GLN A 40 -21.29 7.77 -9.97
C GLN A 40 -20.61 8.73 -8.98
N TYR A 41 -20.98 10.01 -9.00
CA TYR A 41 -20.51 10.99 -8.01
C TYR A 41 -20.92 10.59 -6.58
N SER A 42 -22.16 10.16 -6.39
CA SER A 42 -22.65 9.73 -5.06
C SER A 42 -21.84 8.56 -4.50
N LEU A 43 -21.51 7.58 -5.33
CA LEU A 43 -20.66 6.44 -4.94
C LEU A 43 -19.21 6.85 -4.66
N ALA A 44 -18.65 7.77 -5.45
CA ALA A 44 -17.32 8.31 -5.22
C ALA A 44 -17.25 9.09 -3.88
N ILE A 45 -18.23 9.95 -3.63
CA ILE A 45 -18.36 10.69 -2.36
C ILE A 45 -18.55 9.72 -1.18
N PHE A 46 -19.38 8.70 -1.33
CA PHE A 46 -19.60 7.68 -0.30
C PHE A 46 -18.29 6.95 0.05
N SER A 47 -17.50 6.56 -0.95
CA SER A 47 -16.18 5.93 -0.75
C SER A 47 -15.21 6.88 -0.05
N LEU A 48 -15.19 8.15 -0.47
CA LEU A 48 -14.35 9.19 0.11
C LEU A 48 -14.71 9.42 1.58
N VAL A 49 -16.00 9.57 1.90
CA VAL A 49 -16.49 9.75 3.27
C VAL A 49 -16.10 8.55 4.14
N ALA A 50 -16.24 7.32 3.64
CA ALA A 50 -15.81 6.13 4.38
C ALA A 50 -14.30 6.15 4.64
N SER A 51 -13.48 6.55 3.67
CA SER A 51 -12.03 6.67 3.83
C SER A 51 -11.64 7.76 4.83
N VAL A 52 -12.35 8.89 4.84
CA VAL A 52 -12.18 9.93 5.85
C VAL A 52 -12.60 9.44 7.24
N CYS A 53 -13.72 8.73 7.36
CA CYS A 53 -14.14 8.11 8.61
C CYS A 53 -13.08 7.11 9.12
N LEU A 54 -12.50 6.31 8.24
CA LEU A 54 -11.43 5.38 8.58
C LEU A 54 -10.18 6.12 9.06
N LEU A 55 -9.79 7.20 8.37
CA LEU A 55 -8.65 8.03 8.76
C LEU A 55 -8.83 8.65 10.16
N LEU A 56 -10.03 9.13 10.47
CA LEU A 56 -10.37 9.70 11.77
C LEU A 56 -10.61 8.64 12.85
N GLY A 57 -10.70 7.38 12.46
CA GLY A 57 -11.04 6.31 13.38
C GLY A 57 -12.49 6.35 13.85
N LEU A 58 -13.44 6.72 12.98
CA LEU A 58 -14.88 6.80 13.26
C LEU A 58 -15.59 5.65 12.56
N ALA A 59 -16.43 4.91 13.32
CA ALA A 59 -17.12 3.71 12.86
C ALA A 59 -16.18 2.74 12.12
N THR A 60 -14.97 2.57 12.65
CA THR A 60 -13.84 1.94 11.97
C THR A 60 -14.13 0.56 11.36
N PRO A 61 -14.91 -0.36 11.99
CA PRO A 61 -15.17 -1.65 11.38
C PRO A 61 -15.99 -1.57 10.08
N ILE A 62 -16.91 -0.60 10.01
CA ILE A 62 -17.75 -0.38 8.84
C ILE A 62 -16.97 0.42 7.79
N ALA A 63 -16.31 1.50 8.23
CA ALA A 63 -15.52 2.38 7.38
C ALA A 63 -14.41 1.62 6.65
N SER A 64 -13.71 0.68 7.32
CA SER A 64 -12.65 -0.11 6.71
C SER A 64 -13.16 -1.05 5.60
N VAL A 65 -14.31 -1.67 5.81
CA VAL A 65 -14.92 -2.55 4.79
C VAL A 65 -15.41 -1.74 3.60
N ILE A 66 -16.09 -0.61 3.85
CA ILE A 66 -16.58 0.25 2.75
C ILE A 66 -15.41 0.85 1.96
N SER A 67 -14.33 1.28 2.63
CA SER A 67 -13.14 1.80 1.97
C SER A 67 -12.46 0.73 1.10
N LEU A 68 -12.37 -0.50 1.58
CA LEU A 68 -11.85 -1.64 0.80
C LEU A 68 -12.70 -1.89 -0.44
N LEU A 69 -14.04 -1.98 -0.27
CA LEU A 69 -14.96 -2.20 -1.39
C LEU A 69 -14.93 -1.03 -2.39
N GLY A 70 -14.79 0.20 -1.89
CA GLY A 70 -14.60 1.39 -2.72
C GLY A 70 -13.35 1.35 -3.57
N LEU A 71 -12.23 0.94 -2.96
CA LEU A 71 -10.96 0.77 -3.65
C LEU A 71 -11.07 -0.30 -4.75
N ILE A 72 -11.56 -1.50 -4.40
CA ILE A 72 -11.76 -2.60 -5.36
C ILE A 72 -12.66 -2.16 -6.52
N SER A 73 -13.76 -1.44 -6.19
CA SER A 73 -14.68 -0.94 -7.22
C SER A 73 -14.01 0.07 -8.16
N THR A 74 -13.17 0.95 -7.63
CA THR A 74 -12.45 1.95 -8.43
C THR A 74 -11.42 1.30 -9.33
N VAL A 75 -10.65 0.35 -8.81
CA VAL A 75 -9.64 -0.43 -9.54
C VAL A 75 -10.29 -1.18 -10.70
N ASN A 76 -11.37 -1.93 -10.44
CA ASN A 76 -12.08 -2.68 -11.48
C ASN A 76 -12.83 -1.78 -12.47
N ARG A 77 -13.18 -0.55 -12.07
CA ARG A 77 -13.82 0.42 -12.97
C ARG A 77 -12.84 1.08 -13.93
N ALA A 78 -11.57 1.19 -13.55
CA ALA A 78 -10.55 1.87 -14.33
C ALA A 78 -9.28 1.01 -14.51
N PRO A 79 -9.36 -0.20 -15.13
CA PRO A 79 -8.26 -1.15 -15.19
C PRO A 79 -7.03 -0.62 -15.93
N LEU A 80 -7.21 0.34 -16.85
CA LEU A 80 -6.10 0.97 -17.57
C LEU A 80 -5.31 2.00 -16.75
N CYS A 81 -5.85 2.42 -15.60
CA CYS A 81 -5.22 3.40 -14.70
C CYS A 81 -4.58 2.74 -13.48
N VAL A 82 -4.64 1.40 -13.37
CA VAL A 82 -4.12 0.65 -12.22
C VAL A 82 -2.60 0.55 -12.30
N PHE A 83 -1.95 0.73 -11.17
CA PHE A 83 -0.51 0.54 -11.02
C PHE A 83 -0.17 0.03 -9.61
N GLY A 84 1.09 -0.22 -9.32
CA GLY A 84 1.52 -0.85 -8.07
C GLY A 84 1.01 -0.21 -6.76
N LEU A 85 0.59 1.07 -6.76
CA LEU A 85 -0.04 1.70 -5.59
C LEU A 85 -1.37 1.03 -5.23
N ASP A 86 -2.18 0.68 -6.24
CA ASP A 86 -3.50 0.09 -6.02
C ASP A 86 -3.39 -1.28 -5.37
N ASP A 87 -2.40 -2.07 -5.77
CA ASP A 87 -2.09 -3.37 -5.16
C ASP A 87 -1.70 -3.21 -3.68
N VAL A 88 -0.82 -2.24 -3.39
CA VAL A 88 -0.36 -1.96 -2.02
C VAL A 88 -1.51 -1.45 -1.15
N LEU A 89 -2.31 -0.53 -1.65
CA LEU A 89 -3.49 -0.01 -0.94
C LEU A 89 -4.53 -1.11 -0.71
N GLY A 90 -4.70 -2.02 -1.67
CA GLY A 90 -5.56 -3.21 -1.53
C GLY A 90 -5.13 -4.10 -0.37
N MET A 91 -3.84 -4.42 -0.27
CA MET A 91 -3.26 -5.20 0.82
C MET A 91 -3.43 -4.51 2.18
N ILE A 92 -3.13 -3.21 2.26
CA ILE A 92 -3.28 -2.43 3.48
C ILE A 92 -4.76 -2.38 3.90
N SER A 93 -5.66 -2.05 2.97
CA SER A 93 -7.10 -1.93 3.23
C SER A 93 -7.71 -3.25 3.69
N LEU A 94 -7.32 -4.38 3.07
CA LEU A 94 -7.73 -5.71 3.49
C LEU A 94 -7.27 -6.02 4.92
N SER A 95 -6.02 -5.70 5.23
CA SER A 95 -5.46 -5.90 6.56
C SER A 95 -6.17 -5.04 7.61
N LEU A 96 -6.52 -3.79 7.29
CA LEU A 96 -7.30 -2.91 8.15
C LEU A 96 -8.73 -3.42 8.35
N ALA A 97 -9.37 -3.98 7.31
CA ALA A 97 -10.73 -4.54 7.42
C ALA A 97 -10.78 -5.78 8.31
N ILE A 98 -9.73 -6.61 8.30
CA ILE A 98 -9.62 -7.80 9.16
C ILE A 98 -9.23 -7.39 10.58
N GLY A 99 -8.31 -6.45 10.73
CA GLY A 99 -7.72 -6.05 12.00
C GLY A 99 -8.64 -5.16 12.85
N PRO A 100 -8.35 -5.02 14.16
CA PRO A 100 -9.05 -4.08 15.03
C PRO A 100 -8.47 -2.67 14.89
N CYS A 101 -8.54 -2.05 13.69
CA CYS A 101 -7.87 -0.79 13.38
C CYS A 101 -8.33 0.41 14.24
N GLY A 102 -9.55 0.35 14.80
CA GLY A 102 -10.09 1.35 15.72
C GLY A 102 -9.81 1.10 17.23
N ALA A 103 -8.97 0.12 17.58
CA ALA A 103 -8.76 -0.25 18.98
C ALA A 103 -8.00 0.80 19.80
N VAL A 104 -7.15 1.58 19.14
CA VAL A 104 -6.28 2.60 19.75
C VAL A 104 -6.21 3.82 18.82
N TRP A 105 -6.10 5.03 19.39
CA TRP A 105 -5.94 6.29 18.66
C TRP A 105 -7.05 6.56 17.63
N SER A 106 -8.31 6.28 18.01
CA SER A 106 -9.47 6.47 17.16
C SER A 106 -10.53 7.33 17.85
N LEU A 107 -11.37 8.01 17.06
CA LEU A 107 -12.53 8.72 17.62
C LEU A 107 -13.52 7.73 18.27
N ASP A 108 -13.68 6.54 17.71
CA ASP A 108 -14.49 5.48 18.32
C ASP A 108 -14.04 5.20 19.76
N ARG A 109 -12.73 5.15 19.97
CA ARG A 109 -12.18 4.90 21.31
C ARG A 109 -12.42 6.07 22.26
N ILE A 110 -12.21 7.31 21.80
CA ILE A 110 -12.47 8.52 22.59
C ILE A 110 -13.93 8.61 22.98
N LEU A 111 -14.85 8.34 22.05
CA LEU A 111 -16.29 8.35 22.28
C LEU A 111 -16.71 7.24 23.26
N LEU A 112 -16.20 6.02 23.08
CA LEU A 112 -16.48 4.92 24.01
C LEU A 112 -16.00 5.20 25.42
N ASP A 113 -14.78 5.77 25.60
CA ASP A 113 -14.25 6.11 26.92
C ASP A 113 -15.04 7.25 27.59
N ARG A 114 -15.61 8.16 26.79
CA ARG A 114 -16.43 9.27 27.28
C ARG A 114 -17.83 8.80 27.72
N TRP A 115 -18.45 7.90 26.95
CA TRP A 115 -19.84 7.47 27.18
C TRP A 115 -19.93 6.27 28.13
N PHE A 116 -18.88 5.47 28.24
CA PHE A 116 -18.81 4.27 29.07
C PHE A 116 -17.54 4.22 29.93
N PRO A 117 -17.38 5.16 30.90
CA PRO A 117 -16.15 5.31 31.69
C PRO A 117 -15.78 4.06 32.49
N ASN A 118 -16.74 3.22 32.86
CA ASN A 118 -16.50 1.97 33.58
C ASN A 118 -15.92 0.85 32.71
N ARG A 119 -15.85 1.02 31.38
CA ARG A 119 -15.20 0.10 30.45
C ARG A 119 -13.76 0.52 30.11
N ARG A 120 -13.18 1.45 30.81
CA ARG A 120 -11.77 1.90 30.70
C ARG A 120 -10.82 0.75 31.04
N SER A 121 -10.74 -0.25 30.22
CA SER A 121 -9.86 -1.42 30.45
C SER A 121 -8.56 -1.41 29.64
N LEU A 122 -8.36 -0.41 28.77
CA LEU A 122 -7.22 -0.43 27.84
C LEU A 122 -6.55 0.93 27.82
N THR A 123 -5.35 1.01 28.38
CA THR A 123 -4.44 2.12 28.09
C THR A 123 -4.06 2.07 26.60
N PRO A 124 -3.65 3.20 25.97
CA PRO A 124 -3.19 3.22 24.57
C PRO A 124 -2.08 2.19 24.28
N LEU A 125 -1.27 1.85 25.29
CA LEU A 125 -0.24 0.82 25.24
C LEU A 125 -0.71 -0.59 25.64
N GLY A 126 -1.96 -0.72 26.16
CA GLY A 126 -2.50 -1.96 26.70
C GLY A 126 -3.59 -2.59 25.83
N ALA A 127 -3.58 -2.35 24.51
CA ALA A 127 -4.42 -3.10 23.61
C ALA A 127 -4.08 -4.60 23.75
N ARG A 128 -5.03 -5.39 24.25
CA ARG A 128 -4.83 -6.83 24.42
C ARG A 128 -4.44 -7.45 23.08
N ALA A 129 -3.42 -8.31 23.10
CA ALA A 129 -3.08 -9.14 21.96
C ALA A 129 -4.34 -9.83 21.44
N SER A 130 -4.68 -9.61 20.18
CA SER A 130 -5.88 -10.17 19.57
C SER A 130 -5.47 -11.02 18.37
N VAL A 131 -6.12 -12.18 18.24
CA VAL A 131 -5.90 -13.07 17.09
C VAL A 131 -6.13 -12.31 15.78
N ARG A 132 -7.18 -11.47 15.72
CA ARG A 132 -7.48 -10.65 14.54
C ARG A 132 -6.36 -9.67 14.20
N ALA A 133 -5.78 -8.99 15.20
CA ALA A 133 -4.65 -8.09 14.99
C ALA A 133 -3.43 -8.85 14.46
N ASN A 134 -3.16 -10.02 15.05
CA ASN A 134 -2.04 -10.87 14.63
C ASN A 134 -2.22 -11.35 13.17
N VAL A 135 -3.43 -11.83 12.83
CA VAL A 135 -3.76 -12.27 11.47
C VAL A 135 -3.59 -11.11 10.48
N ALA A 136 -4.11 -9.92 10.78
CA ALA A 136 -4.01 -8.75 9.91
C ALA A 136 -2.54 -8.35 9.65
N VAL A 137 -1.72 -8.28 10.70
CA VAL A 137 -0.30 -7.95 10.57
C VAL A 137 0.45 -9.01 9.79
N ARG A 138 0.23 -10.31 10.07
CA ARG A 138 0.87 -11.41 9.36
C ARG A 138 0.46 -11.46 7.89
N LEU A 139 -0.82 -11.21 7.61
CA LEU A 139 -1.31 -11.13 6.24
C LEU A 139 -0.56 -10.04 5.45
N LEU A 140 -0.42 -8.83 6.02
CA LEU A 140 0.32 -7.73 5.40
C LEU A 140 1.81 -8.09 5.20
N GLN A 141 2.45 -8.70 6.20
CA GLN A 141 3.84 -9.15 6.10
C GLN A 141 4.04 -10.16 4.97
N VAL A 142 3.15 -11.16 4.86
CA VAL A 142 3.21 -12.17 3.79
C VAL A 142 2.97 -11.54 2.43
N HIS A 143 1.97 -10.66 2.29
CA HIS A 143 1.71 -9.96 1.03
C HIS A 143 2.93 -9.13 0.57
N LEU A 144 3.61 -8.43 1.49
CA LEU A 144 4.84 -7.71 1.14
C LEU A 144 5.94 -8.64 0.63
N CYS A 145 6.13 -9.80 1.28
CA CYS A 145 7.09 -10.80 0.80
C CYS A 145 6.73 -11.30 -0.61
N VAL A 146 5.45 -11.54 -0.87
CA VAL A 146 4.95 -11.94 -2.20
C VAL A 146 5.18 -10.83 -3.21
N LEU A 147 4.83 -9.59 -2.89
CA LEU A 147 4.99 -8.43 -3.78
C LEU A 147 6.47 -8.24 -4.17
N TYR A 148 7.38 -8.17 -3.20
CA TYR A 148 8.81 -8.03 -3.50
C TYR A 148 9.38 -9.26 -4.21
N GLY A 149 8.89 -10.47 -3.88
CA GLY A 149 9.27 -11.70 -4.56
C GLY A 149 8.90 -11.66 -6.05
N PHE A 150 7.68 -11.28 -6.38
CA PHE A 150 7.25 -11.15 -7.80
C PHE A 150 7.94 -9.98 -8.50
N ALA A 151 8.08 -8.83 -7.84
CA ALA A 151 8.78 -7.68 -8.40
C ALA A 151 10.25 -8.01 -8.70
N GLY A 152 10.95 -8.63 -7.74
CA GLY A 152 12.34 -9.03 -7.90
C GLY A 152 12.54 -10.10 -8.98
N THR A 153 11.71 -11.16 -8.98
CA THR A 153 11.81 -12.21 -10.00
C THR A 153 11.47 -11.70 -11.40
N GLY A 154 10.49 -10.80 -11.52
CA GLY A 154 10.19 -10.13 -12.79
C GLY A 154 11.38 -9.32 -13.32
N LYS A 155 12.11 -8.63 -12.43
CA LYS A 155 13.34 -7.90 -12.80
C LYS A 155 14.47 -8.83 -13.26
N LEU A 156 14.60 -10.02 -12.68
CA LEU A 156 15.58 -11.02 -13.13
C LEU A 156 15.39 -11.47 -14.58
N LEU A 157 14.20 -11.31 -15.16
CA LEU A 157 13.91 -11.62 -16.54
C LEU A 157 14.35 -10.49 -17.51
N GLY A 158 14.62 -9.29 -17.00
CA GLY A 158 14.97 -8.13 -17.81
C GLY A 158 16.48 -7.96 -17.98
N GLY A 159 16.99 -7.91 -19.23
CA GLY A 159 18.41 -7.77 -19.54
C GLY A 159 19.06 -6.52 -18.92
N SER A 160 18.37 -5.38 -18.93
CA SER A 160 18.87 -4.12 -18.36
C SER A 160 19.18 -4.20 -16.86
N TRP A 161 18.54 -5.11 -16.11
CA TRP A 161 18.84 -5.34 -14.70
C TRP A 161 20.19 -6.04 -14.53
N TRP A 162 20.50 -7.01 -15.38
CA TRP A 162 21.79 -7.71 -15.37
C TRP A 162 22.93 -6.86 -15.91
N GLU A 163 22.64 -6.01 -16.90
CA GLU A 163 23.59 -5.02 -17.43
C GLU A 163 23.84 -3.87 -16.44
N GLY A 164 23.05 -3.76 -15.38
CA GLY A 164 23.16 -2.70 -14.38
C GLY A 164 22.70 -1.33 -14.88
N THR A 165 21.85 -1.26 -15.93
CA THR A 165 21.42 -0.01 -16.57
C THR A 165 19.95 0.33 -16.29
N ALA A 166 19.17 -0.57 -15.64
CA ALA A 166 17.73 -0.42 -15.48
C ALA A 166 17.31 0.88 -14.76
N ILE A 167 18.04 1.29 -13.72
CA ILE A 167 17.74 2.54 -12.99
C ILE A 167 17.87 3.77 -13.88
N TRP A 168 18.80 3.76 -14.83
CA TRP A 168 18.93 4.87 -15.78
C TRP A 168 17.63 5.08 -16.58
N GLY A 169 17.02 3.99 -17.07
CA GLY A 169 15.74 4.06 -17.78
C GLY A 169 14.62 4.70 -16.96
N SER A 170 14.64 4.48 -15.65
CA SER A 170 13.64 5.07 -14.73
C SER A 170 13.91 6.56 -14.45
N VAL A 171 15.15 6.93 -14.12
CA VAL A 171 15.48 8.31 -13.72
C VAL A 171 15.60 9.27 -14.91
N ALA A 172 15.87 8.78 -16.11
CA ALA A 172 15.92 9.56 -17.33
C ALA A 172 14.54 9.75 -17.99
N ASN A 173 13.54 8.98 -17.58
CA ASN A 173 12.21 9.03 -18.18
C ASN A 173 11.50 10.36 -17.86
N SER A 174 11.28 11.18 -18.90
CA SER A 174 10.64 12.50 -18.77
C SER A 174 9.19 12.48 -18.29
N GLN A 175 8.52 11.33 -18.38
CA GLN A 175 7.13 11.18 -17.91
C GLN A 175 7.03 11.12 -16.38
N TYR A 176 8.04 10.59 -15.71
CA TYR A 176 8.01 10.34 -14.27
C TYR A 176 8.98 11.21 -13.48
N ARG A 177 10.13 11.58 -14.07
CA ARG A 177 11.16 12.28 -13.31
C ARG A 177 10.69 13.64 -12.77
N THR A 178 10.90 13.84 -11.48
CA THR A 178 10.72 15.15 -10.82
C THR A 178 12.04 15.84 -10.55
N LEU A 179 13.13 15.09 -10.42
CA LEU A 179 14.48 15.61 -10.22
C LEU A 179 15.34 15.36 -11.47
N ASP A 180 16.16 16.34 -11.83
CA ASP A 180 17.13 16.17 -12.90
C ASP A 180 18.36 15.43 -12.38
N LEU A 181 18.44 14.16 -12.71
CA LEU A 181 19.58 13.28 -12.42
C LEU A 181 20.36 12.91 -13.70
N THR A 182 20.26 13.71 -14.77
CA THR A 182 20.92 13.41 -16.06
C THR A 182 22.45 13.35 -15.94
N TRP A 183 23.03 13.97 -14.92
CA TRP A 183 24.46 13.86 -14.60
C TRP A 183 24.90 12.40 -14.33
N LEU A 184 23.99 11.52 -13.93
CA LEU A 184 24.27 10.09 -13.73
C LEU A 184 24.72 9.40 -15.05
N ALA A 185 24.37 9.95 -16.21
CA ALA A 185 24.82 9.43 -17.51
C ALA A 185 26.37 9.37 -17.61
N SER A 186 27.06 10.31 -16.95
CA SER A 186 28.54 10.34 -16.90
C SER A 186 29.13 9.46 -15.79
N HIS A 187 28.30 8.78 -14.99
CA HIS A 187 28.71 7.96 -13.85
C HIS A 187 28.10 6.54 -13.91
N PRO A 188 28.43 5.73 -14.94
CA PRO A 188 27.80 4.42 -15.16
C PRO A 188 28.02 3.45 -14.00
N LEU A 189 29.13 3.55 -13.26
CA LEU A 189 29.35 2.72 -12.08
C LEU A 189 28.36 2.99 -10.96
N ILE A 190 27.91 4.23 -10.78
CA ILE A 190 26.89 4.59 -9.79
C ILE A 190 25.54 4.00 -10.21
N VAL A 191 25.16 4.15 -11.48
CA VAL A 191 23.92 3.58 -12.04
C VAL A 191 23.91 2.06 -11.85
N ASN A 192 25.01 1.40 -12.18
CA ASN A 192 25.19 -0.05 -12.04
C ASN A 192 25.05 -0.48 -10.56
N ALA A 193 25.76 0.20 -9.65
CA ALA A 193 25.70 -0.11 -8.22
C ALA A 193 24.28 0.02 -7.66
N ILE A 194 23.55 1.09 -8.00
CA ILE A 194 22.17 1.29 -7.55
C ILE A 194 21.25 0.22 -8.15
N THR A 195 21.38 -0.08 -9.45
CA THR A 195 20.56 -1.09 -10.14
C THR A 195 20.73 -2.46 -9.50
N LEU A 196 21.95 -2.93 -9.33
CA LEU A 196 22.22 -4.25 -8.75
C LEU A 196 21.82 -4.31 -7.26
N THR A 197 22.08 -3.24 -6.52
CA THR A 197 21.68 -3.18 -5.11
C THR A 197 20.15 -3.28 -4.97
N ALA A 198 19.39 -2.55 -5.78
CA ALA A 198 17.92 -2.62 -5.77
C ALA A 198 17.42 -4.01 -6.16
N LEU A 199 18.00 -4.62 -7.21
CA LEU A 199 17.65 -5.96 -7.67
C LEU A 199 17.89 -7.00 -6.58
N PHE A 200 19.09 -7.07 -6.03
CA PHE A 200 19.43 -8.07 -5.01
C PHE A 200 18.67 -7.87 -3.71
N TRP A 201 18.41 -6.62 -3.33
CA TRP A 201 17.59 -6.31 -2.17
C TRP A 201 16.14 -6.82 -2.35
N GLU A 202 15.49 -6.56 -3.49
CA GLU A 202 14.13 -7.03 -3.74
C GLU A 202 14.05 -8.56 -3.77
N VAL A 203 14.96 -9.22 -4.48
CA VAL A 203 14.98 -10.69 -4.57
C VAL A 203 15.21 -11.34 -3.19
N SER A 204 16.06 -10.76 -2.38
CA SER A 204 16.40 -11.28 -1.06
C SER A 204 15.43 -10.86 0.06
N TYR A 205 14.55 -9.89 -0.21
CA TYR A 205 13.65 -9.30 0.79
C TYR A 205 12.89 -10.36 1.59
N ALA A 206 12.21 -11.27 0.89
CA ALA A 206 11.37 -12.29 1.53
C ALA A 206 12.13 -13.22 2.47
N ALA A 207 13.42 -13.44 2.22
CA ALA A 207 14.27 -14.26 3.09
C ALA A 207 14.88 -13.46 4.25
N LEU A 208 15.34 -12.24 3.96
CA LEU A 208 16.13 -11.45 4.91
C LEU A 208 15.31 -10.59 5.87
N ILE A 209 14.02 -10.36 5.59
CA ILE A 209 13.16 -9.55 6.46
C ILE A 209 12.78 -10.23 7.78
N TRP A 210 12.77 -11.56 7.82
CA TRP A 210 12.36 -12.33 9.02
C TRP A 210 13.40 -12.40 10.12
N PRO A 211 14.70 -12.67 9.82
CA PRO A 211 15.71 -12.76 10.87
C PRO A 211 15.94 -11.39 11.54
N ARG A 212 16.08 -11.38 12.87
CA ARG A 212 16.28 -10.15 13.65
C ARG A 212 17.54 -9.39 13.27
N LEU A 213 18.59 -10.11 12.84
CA LEU A 213 19.87 -9.52 12.49
C LEU A 213 19.83 -8.74 11.15
N THR A 214 19.16 -9.29 10.14
CA THR A 214 19.13 -8.72 8.78
C THR A 214 17.97 -7.73 8.57
N ARG A 215 16.90 -7.85 9.35
CA ARG A 215 15.70 -7.00 9.26
C ARG A 215 15.99 -5.50 9.27
N PRO A 216 16.82 -4.96 10.18
CA PRO A 216 17.08 -3.51 10.17
C PRO A 216 17.71 -3.05 8.86
N LEU A 217 18.63 -3.82 8.29
CA LEU A 217 19.27 -3.51 7.02
C LEU A 217 18.24 -3.50 5.88
N VAL A 218 17.36 -4.51 5.82
CA VAL A 218 16.31 -4.61 4.80
C VAL A 218 15.35 -3.42 4.90
N LEU A 219 14.96 -3.01 6.10
CA LEU A 219 14.06 -1.87 6.33
C LEU A 219 14.74 -0.53 6.00
N ILE A 220 16.02 -0.36 6.32
CA ILE A 220 16.79 0.83 5.93
C ILE A 220 16.84 0.92 4.40
N MET A 221 17.12 -0.18 3.70
CA MET A 221 17.09 -0.21 2.24
C MET A 221 15.70 0.10 1.68
N ALA A 222 14.62 -0.41 2.32
CA ALA A 222 13.25 -0.04 1.94
C ALA A 222 13.02 1.47 2.01
N ILE A 223 13.54 2.15 3.06
CA ILE A 223 13.43 3.61 3.20
C ILE A 223 14.13 4.30 2.01
N PHE A 224 15.37 3.94 1.71
CA PHE A 224 16.11 4.57 0.60
C PHE A 224 15.44 4.34 -0.75
N VAL A 225 15.03 3.11 -1.04
CA VAL A 225 14.37 2.76 -2.32
C VAL A 225 13.06 3.52 -2.47
N HIS A 226 12.18 3.50 -1.47
CA HIS A 226 10.84 4.11 -1.61
C HIS A 226 10.85 5.63 -1.49
N ILE A 227 11.74 6.23 -0.72
CA ILE A 227 11.98 7.67 -0.76
C ILE A 227 12.56 8.06 -2.13
N GLY A 228 13.50 7.27 -2.67
CA GLY A 228 14.05 7.48 -4.00
C GLY A 228 12.97 7.47 -5.08
N ILE A 229 12.11 6.45 -5.09
CA ILE A 229 10.96 6.38 -6.00
C ILE A 229 10.05 7.60 -5.84
N GLY A 230 9.69 7.94 -4.60
CA GLY A 230 8.82 9.08 -4.32
C GLY A 230 9.39 10.41 -4.82
N LEU A 231 10.65 10.69 -4.53
CA LEU A 231 11.28 11.99 -4.83
C LEU A 231 11.80 12.09 -6.27
N VAL A 232 12.34 11.00 -6.81
CA VAL A 232 12.98 11.02 -8.13
C VAL A 232 11.96 10.80 -9.24
N MET A 233 11.02 9.89 -9.02
CA MET A 233 10.01 9.53 -10.02
C MET A 233 8.66 10.22 -9.78
N GLY A 234 8.53 11.09 -8.77
CA GLY A 234 7.29 11.78 -8.46
C GLY A 234 6.15 10.88 -7.94
N MET A 235 6.46 9.65 -7.54
CA MET A 235 5.48 8.66 -7.06
C MET A 235 5.43 8.65 -5.53
N LEU A 236 5.21 9.83 -4.94
CA LEU A 236 5.30 10.02 -3.48
C LEU A 236 4.30 9.15 -2.73
N GLU A 237 3.06 9.06 -3.22
CA GLU A 237 2.00 8.27 -2.60
C GLU A 237 2.37 6.77 -2.57
N PHE A 238 2.94 6.26 -3.66
CA PHE A 238 3.44 4.88 -3.71
C PHE A 238 4.56 4.66 -2.71
N GLY A 239 5.55 5.56 -2.68
CA GLY A 239 6.67 5.48 -1.74
C GLY A 239 6.19 5.47 -0.29
N LEU A 240 5.27 6.37 0.08
CA LEU A 240 4.70 6.45 1.42
C LEU A 240 3.85 5.22 1.78
N ALA A 241 3.04 4.70 0.86
CA ALA A 241 2.25 3.50 1.08
C ALA A 241 3.14 2.27 1.35
N MET A 242 4.22 2.11 0.58
CA MET A 242 5.19 1.04 0.79
C MET A 242 5.93 1.18 2.12
N LEU A 243 6.31 2.39 2.53
CA LEU A 243 6.93 2.62 3.84
C LEU A 243 5.95 2.31 4.97
N ALA A 244 4.70 2.74 4.86
CA ALA A 244 3.66 2.43 5.84
C ALA A 244 3.43 0.93 5.98
N ALA A 245 3.37 0.19 4.87
CA ALA A 245 3.25 -1.27 4.89
C ALA A 245 4.44 -1.96 5.58
N ASN A 246 5.67 -1.47 5.36
CA ASN A 246 6.88 -2.01 5.98
C ASN A 246 6.92 -1.82 7.51
N ILE A 247 6.15 -0.87 8.09
CA ILE A 247 6.00 -0.71 9.55
C ILE A 247 5.50 -2.01 10.20
N ALA A 248 4.77 -2.86 9.48
CA ALA A 248 4.32 -4.15 9.99
C ALA A 248 5.47 -5.04 10.52
N PHE A 249 6.70 -4.85 10.05
CA PHE A 249 7.88 -5.59 10.50
C PHE A 249 8.60 -4.95 11.70
N LEU A 250 8.25 -3.72 12.08
CA LEU A 250 8.81 -3.05 13.27
C LEU A 250 8.15 -3.52 14.58
N LEU A 251 6.88 -3.92 14.53
CA LEU A 251 6.09 -4.28 15.71
C LEU A 251 6.75 -5.35 16.60
N PRO A 252 7.34 -6.44 16.07
CA PRO A 252 8.01 -7.44 16.91
C PRO A 252 9.26 -6.91 17.61
N LEU A 253 9.95 -5.92 17.04
CA LEU A 253 11.13 -5.30 17.64
C LEU A 253 10.74 -4.43 18.85
N ALA A 254 9.67 -3.66 18.73
CA ALA A 254 9.14 -2.85 19.82
C ALA A 254 8.67 -3.70 21.00
N ALA A 255 7.97 -4.80 20.74
CA ALA A 255 7.51 -5.72 21.79
C ALA A 255 8.67 -6.40 22.53
N SER A 256 9.76 -6.75 21.84
CA SER A 256 10.94 -7.37 22.48
C SER A 256 11.75 -6.39 23.33
N ALA A 257 11.69 -5.10 23.02
CA ALA A 257 12.36 -4.06 23.81
C ALA A 257 11.66 -3.77 25.14
N GLN A 258 10.36 -4.09 25.24
CA GLN A 258 9.55 -3.87 26.44
C GLN A 258 9.65 -4.98 27.48
N ASN A 259 10.16 -6.15 27.15
CA ASN A 259 10.29 -7.27 28.08
C ASN A 259 11.68 -7.92 28.01
N PRO A 260 12.71 -7.32 28.65
CA PRO A 260 14.07 -7.88 28.67
C PRO A 260 14.18 -9.20 29.45
N ALA A 261 13.11 -9.66 30.10
CA ALA A 261 13.07 -10.88 30.92
C ALA A 261 12.47 -12.09 30.22
N ASP A 262 11.95 -12.00 28.99
CA ASP A 262 11.48 -13.16 28.26
C ASP A 262 12.66 -13.89 27.60
N PRO A 263 12.94 -15.13 28.00
CA PRO A 263 13.99 -15.95 27.36
C PRO A 263 13.58 -16.25 25.91
N ILE A 264 14.56 -16.25 25.06
CA ILE A 264 14.55 -16.45 23.60
C ILE A 264 13.99 -17.83 23.23
#